data_d35ca3fb66356306f6afabec372587d4
#
_entry.id   d35ca3fb66356306f6afabec372587d4
#
_cell.length_a   1.000
_cell.length_b   1.000
_cell.length_c   1.000
_cell.angle_alpha   90.00
_cell.angle_beta   90.00
_cell.angle_gamma   90.00
#
_symmetry.space_group_name_H-M   'P 1'
#
loop_
_entity.id
_entity.type
_entity.pdbx_description
1 polymer ?
#
loop_
_entity_poly.entity_id
_entity_poly.type
_entity_poly.pdbx_seq_one_letter_code
_entity_poly.pdbx_strand_id
1 'polypeptide(L)'
;MKITSVKSVTASNVTKGVPRNYVFVKIETDEGITGWGESTLGPLAVATLVDEFGALLVGEDPAQIEKHWQTLYYYQHSLRGGAIQMSAISGIEIALWDIKGQALGVPIYELLGGKIRDQLWCYGRWDGLTPDDAVERAEEFTSHGITALKGDPFEHHGLFIDRESEKLALEKMRRVREHVGDDVELI
;
A
#
# COMPACT_ATOMS: atom_id res chain seq x y z
N MET A 1 -10.22 -8.68 -25.84
CA MET A 1 -9.11 -7.92 -25.20
C MET A 1 -8.02 -8.89 -24.77
N LYS A 2 -6.76 -8.52 -24.99
CA LYS A 2 -5.60 -9.31 -24.58
C LYS A 2 -4.56 -8.44 -23.92
N ILE A 3 -3.85 -8.98 -22.95
CA ILE A 3 -2.73 -8.33 -22.29
C ILE A 3 -1.56 -8.24 -23.28
N THR A 4 -1.04 -7.04 -23.50
CA THR A 4 0.12 -6.79 -24.38
C THR A 4 1.40 -6.57 -23.60
N SER A 5 1.29 -6.05 -22.38
CA SER A 5 2.44 -5.74 -21.53
C SER A 5 2.04 -5.78 -20.06
N VAL A 6 2.92 -6.31 -19.21
CA VAL A 6 2.88 -6.16 -17.75
C VAL A 6 4.24 -5.70 -17.31
N LYS A 7 4.31 -4.60 -16.58
CA LYS A 7 5.58 -4.01 -16.12
C LYS A 7 5.48 -3.47 -14.72
N SER A 8 6.54 -3.63 -13.96
CA SER A 8 6.75 -2.89 -12.74
C SER A 8 7.23 -1.47 -13.04
N VAL A 9 6.72 -0.49 -12.29
CA VAL A 9 7.16 0.91 -12.32
C VAL A 9 7.52 1.29 -10.89
N THR A 10 8.81 1.47 -10.63
CA THR A 10 9.29 1.86 -9.31
C THR A 10 9.40 3.37 -9.20
N ALA A 11 8.90 3.93 -8.11
CA ALA A 11 9.06 5.32 -7.76
C ALA A 11 9.63 5.45 -6.35
N SER A 12 10.51 6.42 -6.16
CA SER A 12 11.08 6.70 -4.84
C SER A 12 10.78 8.14 -4.45
N ASN A 13 10.36 8.31 -3.21
CA ASN A 13 10.22 9.63 -2.60
C ASN A 13 11.08 9.66 -1.32
N VAL A 14 11.79 10.75 -1.12
CA VAL A 14 12.54 10.98 0.11
C VAL A 14 11.77 12.00 0.94
N THR A 15 11.03 11.52 1.93
CA THR A 15 10.32 12.37 2.87
C THR A 15 11.08 12.42 4.19
N LYS A 16 11.50 13.62 4.62
CA LYS A 16 12.27 13.82 5.85
C LYS A 16 13.51 12.89 5.98
N GLY A 17 14.23 12.67 4.85
CA GLY A 17 15.46 11.86 4.83
C GLY A 17 15.24 10.34 4.78
N VAL A 18 14.01 9.86 4.85
CA VAL A 18 13.69 8.43 4.74
C VAL A 18 13.18 8.13 3.34
N PRO A 19 13.88 7.27 2.57
CA PRO A 19 13.40 6.88 1.25
C PRO A 19 12.18 5.97 1.40
N ARG A 20 11.09 6.33 0.75
CA ARG A 20 9.92 5.46 0.53
C ARG A 20 9.91 5.03 -0.92
N ASN A 21 9.92 3.74 -1.14
CA ASN A 21 9.89 3.15 -2.46
C ASN A 21 8.51 2.56 -2.71
N TYR A 22 7.93 2.90 -3.85
CA TYR A 22 6.66 2.40 -4.34
C TYR A 22 6.91 1.49 -5.53
N VAL A 23 6.09 0.46 -5.67
CA VAL A 23 6.09 -0.43 -6.83
C VAL A 23 4.69 -0.43 -7.41
N PHE A 24 4.53 0.24 -8.55
CA PHE A 24 3.29 0.18 -9.31
C PHE A 24 3.37 -0.93 -10.35
N VAL A 25 2.23 -1.53 -10.63
CA VAL A 25 2.06 -2.51 -11.71
C VAL A 25 1.26 -1.86 -12.81
N LYS A 26 1.80 -1.84 -14.02
CA LYS A 26 1.13 -1.35 -15.22
C LYS A 26 0.83 -2.52 -16.14
N ILE A 27 -0.45 -2.71 -16.49
CA ILE A 27 -0.90 -3.71 -17.46
C ILE A 27 -1.54 -2.99 -18.66
N GLU A 28 -1.02 -3.24 -19.86
CA GLU A 28 -1.55 -2.68 -21.10
C GLU A 28 -2.26 -3.75 -21.91
N THR A 29 -3.30 -3.37 -22.65
CA THR A 29 -4.11 -4.26 -23.49
C THR A 29 -4.10 -3.85 -24.95
N ASP A 30 -4.45 -4.77 -25.84
CA ASP A 30 -4.60 -4.54 -27.29
C ASP A 30 -5.79 -3.63 -27.65
N GLU A 31 -6.70 -3.37 -26.71
CA GLU A 31 -7.83 -2.45 -26.89
C GLU A 31 -7.55 -1.06 -26.31
N GLY A 32 -6.31 -0.78 -25.87
CA GLY A 32 -5.88 0.53 -25.38
C GLY A 32 -6.24 0.82 -23.93
N ILE A 33 -6.85 -0.12 -23.21
CA ILE A 33 -7.11 0.00 -21.78
C ILE A 33 -5.81 -0.29 -21.02
N THR A 34 -5.49 0.58 -20.06
CA THR A 34 -4.36 0.39 -19.15
C THR A 34 -4.85 0.29 -17.73
N GLY A 35 -4.50 -0.79 -17.05
CA GLY A 35 -4.78 -0.97 -15.63
C GLY A 35 -3.55 -0.69 -14.76
N TRP A 36 -3.82 -0.17 -13.58
CA TRP A 36 -2.81 0.13 -12.58
C TRP A 36 -3.09 -0.59 -11.27
N GLY A 37 -2.04 -1.11 -10.68
CA GLY A 37 -2.03 -1.68 -9.32
C GLY A 37 -0.83 -1.19 -8.54
N GLU A 38 -0.83 -1.46 -7.26
CA GLU A 38 0.29 -1.14 -6.37
C GLU A 38 0.68 -2.37 -5.57
N SER A 39 1.97 -2.60 -5.46
CA SER A 39 2.58 -3.63 -4.63
C SER A 39 3.38 -2.99 -3.51
N THR A 40 3.50 -3.68 -2.41
CA THR A 40 4.27 -3.23 -1.23
C THR A 40 5.36 -4.24 -0.87
N LEU A 41 6.18 -3.93 0.13
CA LEU A 41 7.26 -4.77 0.66
C LEU A 41 8.40 -5.02 -0.34
N GLY A 42 9.63 -4.99 0.13
CA GLY A 42 10.83 -5.37 -0.62
C GLY A 42 10.87 -4.92 -2.09
N PRO A 43 10.86 -3.62 -2.41
CA PRO A 43 10.46 -3.08 -3.71
C PRO A 43 11.24 -3.68 -4.89
N LEU A 44 12.52 -3.93 -4.76
CA LEU A 44 13.32 -4.52 -5.84
C LEU A 44 12.94 -5.99 -6.09
N ALA A 45 12.74 -6.77 -5.04
CA ALA A 45 12.36 -8.17 -5.16
C ALA A 45 10.94 -8.31 -5.74
N VAL A 46 10.00 -7.47 -5.29
CA VAL A 46 8.64 -7.45 -5.79
C VAL A 46 8.58 -6.98 -7.24
N ALA A 47 9.29 -5.92 -7.60
CA ALA A 47 9.36 -5.43 -8.98
C ALA A 47 9.87 -6.51 -9.95
N THR A 48 10.96 -7.20 -9.59
CA THR A 48 11.49 -8.30 -10.40
C THR A 48 10.47 -9.43 -10.56
N LEU A 49 9.76 -9.77 -9.50
CA LEU A 49 8.76 -10.84 -9.56
C LEU A 49 7.50 -10.44 -10.35
N VAL A 50 7.10 -9.17 -10.29
CA VAL A 50 6.04 -8.63 -11.16
C VAL A 50 6.40 -8.76 -12.63
N ASP A 51 7.62 -8.45 -13.02
CA ASP A 51 8.08 -8.54 -14.40
C ASP A 51 8.17 -10.02 -14.86
N GLU A 52 8.63 -10.93 -13.98
CA GLU A 52 8.65 -12.38 -14.25
C GLU A 52 7.24 -12.92 -14.42
N PHE A 53 6.33 -12.62 -13.52
CA PHE A 53 4.93 -13.03 -13.59
C PHE A 53 4.21 -12.42 -14.78
N GLY A 54 4.54 -11.17 -15.10
CA GLY A 54 3.97 -10.48 -16.26
C GLY A 54 4.20 -11.20 -17.57
N ALA A 55 5.38 -11.79 -17.74
CA ALA A 55 5.70 -12.57 -18.94
C ALA A 55 4.76 -13.77 -19.16
N LEU A 56 4.19 -14.33 -18.09
CA LEU A 56 3.21 -15.43 -18.17
C LEU A 56 1.82 -14.97 -18.60
N LEU A 57 1.51 -13.69 -18.45
CA LEU A 57 0.19 -13.14 -18.70
C LEU A 57 0.04 -12.48 -20.08
N VAL A 58 1.15 -12.18 -20.76
CA VAL A 58 1.10 -11.58 -22.10
C VAL A 58 0.38 -12.53 -23.09
N GLY A 59 -0.60 -11.99 -23.80
CA GLY A 59 -1.46 -12.72 -24.73
C GLY A 59 -2.71 -13.34 -24.10
N GLU A 60 -2.79 -13.37 -22.78
CA GLU A 60 -3.96 -13.86 -22.04
C GLU A 60 -5.09 -12.82 -21.97
N ASP A 61 -6.29 -13.28 -21.63
CA ASP A 61 -7.47 -12.43 -21.42
C ASP A 61 -7.45 -11.84 -20.01
N PRO A 62 -7.34 -10.49 -19.83
CA PRO A 62 -7.29 -9.85 -18.51
C PRO A 62 -8.57 -10.04 -17.68
N ALA A 63 -9.70 -10.43 -18.30
CA ALA A 63 -10.94 -10.68 -17.57
C ALA A 63 -10.91 -11.94 -16.71
N GLN A 64 -9.95 -12.85 -16.94
CA GLN A 64 -9.81 -14.12 -16.22
C GLN A 64 -8.98 -13.97 -14.93
N ILE A 65 -9.35 -13.01 -14.10
CA ILE A 65 -8.58 -12.59 -12.91
C ILE A 65 -8.22 -13.76 -11.99
N GLU A 66 -9.21 -14.57 -11.62
CA GLU A 66 -9.01 -15.72 -10.72
C GLU A 66 -8.08 -16.78 -11.33
N LYS A 67 -8.21 -17.06 -12.63
CA LYS A 67 -7.28 -17.97 -13.33
C LYS A 67 -5.85 -17.46 -13.25
N HIS A 68 -5.64 -16.17 -13.46
CA HIS A 68 -4.32 -15.56 -13.39
C HIS A 68 -3.76 -15.62 -11.97
N TRP A 69 -4.57 -15.28 -10.96
CA TRP A 69 -4.18 -15.39 -9.56
C TRP A 69 -3.69 -16.81 -9.23
N GLN A 70 -4.46 -17.82 -9.57
CA GLN A 70 -4.09 -19.22 -9.34
C GLN A 70 -2.84 -19.62 -10.12
N THR A 71 -2.73 -19.23 -11.39
CA THR A 71 -1.54 -19.50 -12.20
C THR A 71 -0.28 -18.94 -11.54
N LEU A 72 -0.31 -17.71 -11.09
CA LEU A 72 0.82 -17.04 -10.45
C LEU A 72 1.14 -17.64 -9.07
N TYR A 73 0.12 -17.99 -8.30
CA TYR A 73 0.29 -18.59 -6.98
C TYR A 73 0.97 -19.97 -7.07
N TYR A 74 0.59 -20.77 -8.06
CA TYR A 74 1.11 -22.13 -8.25
C TYR A 74 2.32 -22.23 -9.18
N TYR A 75 2.77 -21.12 -9.76
CA TYR A 75 3.85 -21.10 -10.75
C TYR A 75 5.13 -21.73 -10.23
N GLN A 76 5.54 -21.44 -9.02
CA GLN A 76 6.69 -22.07 -8.38
C GLN A 76 6.26 -22.92 -7.20
N HIS A 77 6.27 -24.23 -7.37
CA HIS A 77 5.77 -25.18 -6.40
C HIS A 77 6.38 -25.06 -5.01
N SER A 78 7.66 -24.73 -4.91
CA SER A 78 8.42 -24.63 -3.64
C SER A 78 8.40 -23.26 -2.99
N LEU A 79 7.85 -22.23 -3.65
CA LEU A 79 7.86 -20.84 -3.16
C LEU A 79 6.44 -20.28 -2.93
N ARG A 80 5.45 -21.16 -2.79
CA ARG A 80 4.06 -20.72 -2.62
C ARG A 80 3.86 -19.88 -1.37
N GLY A 81 3.24 -18.72 -1.57
CA GLY A 81 2.96 -17.78 -0.50
C GLY A 81 4.18 -16.95 -0.09
N GLY A 82 4.08 -16.38 1.09
CA GLY A 82 5.08 -15.44 1.58
C GLY A 82 4.86 -14.01 1.06
N ALA A 83 5.42 -13.07 1.80
CA ALA A 83 5.09 -11.66 1.64
C ALA A 83 5.45 -11.11 0.23
N ILE A 84 6.58 -11.50 -0.33
CA ILE A 84 7.06 -10.98 -1.63
C ILE A 84 6.19 -11.48 -2.78
N GLN A 85 5.93 -12.80 -2.83
CA GLN A 85 5.10 -13.39 -3.88
C GLN A 85 3.67 -12.84 -3.83
N MET A 86 3.07 -12.83 -2.66
CA MET A 86 1.70 -12.34 -2.49
C MET A 86 1.58 -10.84 -2.79
N SER A 87 2.60 -10.05 -2.49
CA SER A 87 2.62 -8.64 -2.85
C SER A 87 2.66 -8.42 -4.37
N ALA A 88 3.46 -9.21 -5.10
CA ALA A 88 3.50 -9.15 -6.56
C ALA A 88 2.17 -9.57 -7.18
N ILE A 89 1.58 -10.68 -6.70
CA ILE A 89 0.26 -11.16 -7.16
C ILE A 89 -0.82 -10.11 -6.91
N SER A 90 -0.86 -9.52 -5.72
CA SER A 90 -1.85 -8.50 -5.36
C SER A 90 -1.77 -7.26 -6.26
N GLY A 91 -0.56 -6.77 -6.56
CA GLY A 91 -0.40 -5.64 -7.47
C GLY A 91 -0.88 -5.94 -8.89
N ILE A 92 -0.60 -7.14 -9.41
CA ILE A 92 -1.11 -7.59 -10.70
C ILE A 92 -2.63 -7.72 -10.67
N GLU A 93 -3.19 -8.33 -9.62
CA GLU A 93 -4.64 -8.51 -9.48
C GLU A 93 -5.39 -7.18 -9.41
N ILE A 94 -4.89 -6.20 -8.65
CA ILE A 94 -5.45 -4.85 -8.60
C ILE A 94 -5.50 -4.23 -9.99
N ALA A 95 -4.41 -4.35 -10.78
CA ALA A 95 -4.37 -3.83 -12.15
C ALA A 95 -5.36 -4.54 -13.08
N LEU A 96 -5.58 -5.84 -12.92
CA LEU A 96 -6.59 -6.59 -13.68
C LEU A 96 -8.01 -6.17 -13.32
N TRP A 97 -8.31 -5.93 -12.03
CA TRP A 97 -9.59 -5.38 -11.60
C TRP A 97 -9.81 -3.96 -12.14
N ASP A 98 -8.77 -3.14 -12.20
CA ASP A 98 -8.84 -1.80 -12.79
C ASP A 98 -9.20 -1.86 -14.28
N ILE A 99 -8.55 -2.76 -15.05
CA ILE A 99 -8.93 -3.01 -16.45
C ILE A 99 -10.39 -3.42 -16.57
N LYS A 100 -10.85 -4.34 -15.70
CA LYS A 100 -12.22 -4.83 -15.73
C LYS A 100 -13.24 -3.75 -15.45
N GLY A 101 -12.98 -2.89 -14.45
CA GLY A 101 -13.81 -1.73 -14.14
C GLY A 101 -13.90 -0.76 -15.31
N GLN A 102 -12.76 -0.41 -15.94
CA GLN A 102 -12.70 0.45 -17.12
C GLN A 102 -13.44 -0.15 -18.31
N ALA A 103 -13.24 -1.44 -18.61
CA ALA A 103 -13.89 -2.12 -19.73
C ALA A 103 -15.41 -2.20 -19.59
N LEU A 104 -15.93 -2.27 -18.37
CA LEU A 104 -17.37 -2.28 -18.07
C LEU A 104 -17.95 -0.88 -17.81
N GLY A 105 -17.11 0.14 -17.68
CA GLY A 105 -17.54 1.50 -17.38
C GLY A 105 -18.12 1.68 -15.98
N VAL A 106 -17.68 0.85 -15.01
CA VAL A 106 -18.15 0.89 -13.63
C VAL A 106 -16.99 0.96 -12.64
N PRO A 107 -17.16 1.58 -11.48
CA PRO A 107 -16.15 1.55 -10.43
C PRO A 107 -16.04 0.14 -9.84
N ILE A 108 -14.84 -0.22 -9.37
CA ILE A 108 -14.55 -1.58 -8.87
C ILE A 108 -15.48 -2.00 -7.72
N TYR A 109 -15.90 -1.08 -6.85
CA TYR A 109 -16.79 -1.44 -5.75
C TYR A 109 -18.15 -2.01 -6.21
N GLU A 110 -18.65 -1.62 -7.39
CA GLU A 110 -19.87 -2.22 -7.97
C GLU A 110 -19.65 -3.69 -8.33
N LEU A 111 -18.45 -4.06 -8.75
CA LEU A 111 -18.07 -5.44 -9.07
C LEU A 111 -17.85 -6.29 -7.80
N LEU A 112 -17.59 -5.64 -6.67
CA LEU A 112 -17.31 -6.28 -5.38
C LEU A 112 -18.52 -6.33 -4.43
N GLY A 113 -19.71 -5.97 -4.90
CA GLY A 113 -20.94 -6.08 -4.11
C GLY A 113 -21.60 -4.75 -3.73
N GLY A 114 -21.10 -3.63 -4.27
CA GLY A 114 -21.72 -2.33 -4.13
C GLY A 114 -21.14 -1.46 -3.02
N LYS A 115 -21.62 -0.25 -2.94
CA LYS A 115 -21.13 0.79 -2.06
C LYS A 115 -21.77 0.68 -0.68
N ILE A 116 -20.98 0.63 0.37
CA ILE A 116 -21.44 0.56 1.76
C ILE A 116 -21.58 1.93 2.40
N ARG A 117 -20.73 2.90 2.05
CA ARG A 117 -20.70 4.26 2.64
C ARG A 117 -20.21 5.29 1.64
N ASP A 118 -20.64 6.54 1.82
CA ASP A 118 -20.27 7.65 0.94
C ASP A 118 -18.95 8.32 1.34
N GLN A 119 -18.58 8.21 2.62
CA GLN A 119 -17.38 8.81 3.16
C GLN A 119 -16.58 7.76 3.94
N LEU A 120 -15.25 7.83 3.86
CA LEU A 120 -14.34 7.01 4.63
C LEU A 120 -13.77 7.84 5.78
N TRP A 121 -13.80 7.27 6.99
CA TRP A 121 -13.08 7.84 8.11
C TRP A 121 -11.60 7.52 7.96
N CYS A 122 -10.78 8.55 7.87
CA CYS A 122 -9.34 8.43 7.64
C CYS A 122 -8.59 8.80 8.91
N TYR A 123 -7.39 8.26 9.04
CA TYR A 123 -6.45 8.68 10.08
C TYR A 123 -5.19 9.30 9.47
N GLY A 124 -4.59 10.25 10.21
CA GLY A 124 -3.27 10.77 9.92
C GLY A 124 -2.17 10.01 10.66
N ARG A 125 -0.91 10.25 10.31
CA ARG A 125 0.24 9.64 11.00
C ARG A 125 1.01 10.69 11.81
N TRP A 126 1.20 10.41 13.11
CA TRP A 126 1.93 11.31 14.03
C TRP A 126 3.37 10.86 14.29
N ASP A 127 3.90 9.92 13.51
CA ASP A 127 5.28 9.45 13.71
C ASP A 127 6.29 10.59 13.65
N GLY A 128 7.24 10.58 14.57
CA GLY A 128 8.31 11.57 14.67
C GLY A 128 9.52 11.02 15.42
N LEU A 129 10.71 11.55 15.12
CA LEU A 129 11.94 11.18 15.82
C LEU A 129 11.94 11.70 17.26
N THR A 130 11.46 12.91 17.45
CA THR A 130 11.38 13.59 18.74
C THR A 130 9.91 13.78 19.14
N PRO A 131 9.63 14.10 20.42
CA PRO A 131 8.28 14.50 20.85
C PRO A 131 7.75 15.74 20.13
N ASP A 132 8.61 16.69 19.77
CA ASP A 132 8.20 17.89 19.03
C ASP A 132 7.85 17.56 17.58
N ASP A 133 8.60 16.71 16.90
CA ASP A 133 8.24 16.21 15.56
C ASP A 133 6.89 15.49 15.58
N ALA A 134 6.64 14.68 16.60
CA ALA A 134 5.40 13.94 16.74
C ALA A 134 4.20 14.88 16.92
N VAL A 135 4.35 15.94 17.71
CA VAL A 135 3.33 16.98 17.91
C VAL A 135 3.09 17.75 16.61
N GLU A 136 4.15 18.22 15.94
CA GLU A 136 4.04 18.92 14.65
C GLU A 136 3.26 18.10 13.61
N ARG A 137 3.56 16.78 13.55
CA ARG A 137 2.85 15.86 12.66
C ARG A 137 1.38 15.70 13.03
N ALA A 138 1.08 15.57 14.32
CA ALA A 138 -0.28 15.47 14.80
C ALA A 138 -1.07 16.74 14.44
N GLU A 139 -0.48 17.92 14.61
CA GLU A 139 -1.09 19.21 14.27
C GLU A 139 -1.36 19.34 12.76
N GLU A 140 -0.42 18.89 11.91
CA GLU A 140 -0.59 18.88 10.45
C GLU A 140 -1.90 18.19 10.06
N PHE A 141 -2.22 17.02 10.62
CA PHE A 141 -3.43 16.30 10.28
C PHE A 141 -4.68 16.85 10.97
N THR A 142 -4.59 17.20 12.24
CA THR A 142 -5.76 17.72 12.98
C THR A 142 -6.21 19.08 12.46
N SER A 143 -5.29 19.93 11.98
CA SER A 143 -5.62 21.21 11.33
C SER A 143 -6.44 21.02 10.04
N HIS A 144 -6.37 19.84 9.40
CA HIS A 144 -7.18 19.48 8.25
C HIS A 144 -8.48 18.73 8.62
N GLY A 145 -8.82 18.68 9.90
CA GLY A 145 -10.06 18.05 10.40
C GLY A 145 -9.97 16.53 10.56
N ILE A 146 -8.78 15.94 10.54
CA ILE A 146 -8.59 14.53 10.85
C ILE A 146 -8.70 14.33 12.37
N THR A 147 -9.60 13.45 12.78
CA THR A 147 -9.91 13.18 14.20
C THR A 147 -9.39 11.84 14.70
N ALA A 148 -8.58 11.14 13.91
CA ALA A 148 -7.90 9.92 14.31
C ALA A 148 -6.45 9.97 13.86
N LEU A 149 -5.55 9.56 14.73
CA LEU A 149 -4.11 9.59 14.47
C LEU A 149 -3.51 8.23 14.82
N LYS A 150 -2.70 7.69 13.90
CA LYS A 150 -1.95 6.45 14.10
C LYS A 150 -0.46 6.73 14.15
N GLY A 151 0.25 6.11 15.06
CA GLY A 151 1.69 6.25 15.14
C GLY A 151 2.37 5.08 15.81
N ASP A 152 3.67 4.95 15.55
CA ASP A 152 4.53 4.04 16.26
C ASP A 152 5.47 4.86 17.16
N PRO A 153 5.24 4.91 18.47
CA PRO A 153 6.11 5.65 19.37
C PRO A 153 7.53 5.08 19.44
N PHE A 154 7.69 3.82 19.01
CA PHE A 154 8.97 3.12 18.96
C PHE A 154 9.61 3.10 17.56
N GLU A 155 9.11 3.89 16.60
CA GLU A 155 9.74 4.03 15.31
C GLU A 155 11.23 4.43 15.48
N HIS A 156 12.12 3.77 14.79
CA HIS A 156 13.59 3.96 14.83
C HIS A 156 14.35 3.33 16.00
N HIS A 157 13.80 2.30 16.64
CA HIS A 157 14.58 1.48 17.57
C HIS A 157 15.34 0.37 16.84
N GLY A 158 16.46 -0.02 17.44
CA GLY A 158 17.17 -1.23 17.06
C GLY A 158 16.38 -2.50 17.41
N LEU A 159 17.08 -3.63 17.50
CA LEU A 159 16.47 -4.94 17.81
C LEU A 159 15.89 -5.02 19.23
N PHE A 160 16.27 -4.11 20.10
CA PHE A 160 15.87 -4.12 21.51
C PHE A 160 15.39 -2.74 21.94
N ILE A 161 14.29 -2.72 22.67
CA ILE A 161 13.79 -1.51 23.32
C ILE A 161 14.50 -1.40 24.68
N ASP A 162 15.29 -0.36 24.86
CA ASP A 162 15.92 -0.05 26.12
C ASP A 162 15.09 0.96 26.93
N ARG A 163 15.55 1.28 28.14
CA ARG A 163 14.84 2.17 29.05
C ARG A 163 14.75 3.61 28.56
N GLU A 164 15.68 4.07 27.74
CA GLU A 164 15.66 5.42 27.15
C GLU A 164 14.64 5.48 26.03
N SER A 165 14.59 4.47 25.19
CA SER A 165 13.60 4.31 24.14
C SER A 165 12.17 4.25 24.71
N GLU A 166 11.96 3.51 25.80
CA GLU A 166 10.67 3.44 26.48
C GLU A 166 10.24 4.84 27.00
N LYS A 167 11.14 5.57 27.66
CA LYS A 167 10.86 6.92 28.15
C LYS A 167 10.52 7.88 27.01
N LEU A 168 11.27 7.81 25.90
CA LEU A 168 11.02 8.64 24.73
C LEU A 168 9.65 8.34 24.10
N ALA A 169 9.31 7.05 23.98
CA ALA A 169 8.00 6.63 23.46
C ALA A 169 6.85 7.15 24.32
N LEU A 170 6.94 7.01 25.64
CA LEU A 170 5.94 7.52 26.57
C LEU A 170 5.82 9.05 26.50
N GLU A 171 6.94 9.76 26.38
CA GLU A 171 6.94 11.20 26.26
C GLU A 171 6.31 11.67 24.94
N LYS A 172 6.60 11.02 23.82
CA LYS A 172 5.94 11.29 22.54
C LYS A 172 4.41 11.15 22.66
N MET A 173 3.94 10.03 23.19
CA MET A 173 2.51 9.78 23.34
C MET A 173 1.83 10.81 24.28
N ARG A 174 2.48 11.11 25.40
CA ARG A 174 1.97 12.12 26.35
C ARG A 174 1.83 13.48 25.67
N ARG A 175 2.88 13.95 24.99
CA ARG A 175 2.91 15.25 24.33
C ARG A 175 1.89 15.35 23.19
N VAL A 176 1.75 14.30 22.40
CA VAL A 176 0.72 14.24 21.34
C VAL A 176 -0.67 14.31 21.95
N ARG A 177 -0.97 13.49 22.99
CA ARG A 177 -2.27 13.53 23.67
C ARG A 177 -2.59 14.88 24.29
N GLU A 178 -1.63 15.52 24.97
CA GLU A 178 -1.80 16.85 25.55
C GLU A 178 -2.08 17.92 24.50
N HIS A 179 -1.49 17.79 23.32
CA HIS A 179 -1.67 18.73 22.21
C HIS A 179 -3.01 18.58 21.51
N VAL A 180 -3.40 17.35 21.18
CA VAL A 180 -4.62 17.10 20.37
C VAL A 180 -5.91 17.01 21.19
N GLY A 181 -5.82 16.90 22.53
CA GLY A 181 -6.97 16.75 23.41
C GLY A 181 -7.61 15.36 23.36
N ASP A 182 -8.73 15.20 24.07
CA ASP A 182 -9.40 13.90 24.24
C ASP A 182 -10.31 13.51 23.06
N ASP A 183 -10.69 14.46 22.23
CA ASP A 183 -11.62 14.23 21.10
C ASP A 183 -10.92 13.61 19.87
N VAL A 184 -9.60 13.53 19.86
CA VAL A 184 -8.82 12.88 18.79
C VAL A 184 -8.42 11.49 19.23
N GLU A 185 -8.76 10.49 18.41
CA GLU A 185 -8.37 9.11 18.67
C GLU A 185 -6.89 8.88 18.36
N LEU A 186 -6.18 8.19 19.27
CA LEU A 186 -4.81 7.73 19.08
C LEU A 186 -4.80 6.20 18.95
N ILE A 187 -4.19 5.72 17.85
CA ILE A 187 -4.11 4.32 17.45
C ILE A 187 -2.64 3.89 17.44
#